data_dc2d1353bfced4b513d9c7c8831a7d75
#
_entry.id   dc2d1353bfced4b513d9c7c8831a7d75
#
_cell.length_a   1.000
_cell.length_b   1.000
_cell.length_c   1.000
_cell.angle_alpha   90.00
_cell.angle_beta   90.00
_cell.angle_gamma   90.00
#
_symmetry.space_group_name_H-M   'P 1'
#
loop_
_entity.id
_entity.type
_entity.pdbx_description
1 polymer ?
#
loop_
_entity_poly.entity_id
_entity_poly.type
_entity_poly.pdbx_seq_one_letter_code
_entity_poly.pdbx_strand_id
1 'polypeptide(L)'
;PLIFPNFCKRGMAWSQSAMGQSAGAKSVQMLSSTHATEGLVRQVVMSSGAGDESSLFAGEENMEAKYDFWKVWKEATGAATLEELRALSSEEVLAAMGALFAHPDYGYMGVMNNLGPVWDDALFPNDGFTLPVPYLCGGNTEDQVTGLALDALNWCEKQPVNSYAYCFARQLPGDEKGAFHSADLWYWFGTLENCWRPFTEEDQALSDTMVGYLTNFARTGDPNGDGLPVWETAQSSGQSLWLDTSELVMADVDEEV
;
A
#
# COMPACT_ATOMS: atom_id res chain seq x y z
N PRO A 1 20.61 -14.29 -7.82
CA PRO A 1 20.57 -14.71 -6.44
C PRO A 1 20.19 -13.50 -5.60
N LEU A 2 18.93 -13.52 -5.14
CA LEU A 2 18.36 -12.47 -4.31
C LEU A 2 19.12 -12.33 -3.00
N ILE A 3 19.41 -11.10 -2.62
CA ILE A 3 20.21 -10.68 -1.45
C ILE A 3 19.45 -10.90 -0.11
N PHE A 4 18.44 -11.74 -0.05
CA PHE A 4 17.66 -12.00 1.16
C PHE A 4 18.11 -13.15 2.08
N PRO A 5 19.15 -13.99 1.79
CA PRO A 5 19.49 -15.11 2.65
C PRO A 5 20.11 -14.74 4.00
N ASN A 6 20.55 -13.51 4.21
CA ASN A 6 21.30 -13.16 5.40
C ASN A 6 20.52 -12.40 6.49
N PHE A 7 19.30 -11.92 6.21
CA PHE A 7 18.46 -11.28 7.22
C PHE A 7 17.73 -12.30 8.13
N CYS A 8 17.38 -13.47 7.61
CA CYS A 8 16.66 -14.52 8.36
C CYS A 8 17.53 -15.42 9.27
N LYS A 9 18.86 -15.36 9.21
CA LYS A 9 19.74 -16.28 9.97
C LYS A 9 20.08 -15.86 11.38
N ARG A 10 19.61 -14.72 11.84
CA ARG A 10 19.79 -14.30 13.26
C ARG A 10 18.47 -14.44 14.02
N GLY A 11 18.08 -15.63 14.35
CA GLY A 11 17.22 -16.07 15.45
C GLY A 11 16.29 -15.09 16.16
N MET A 12 15.77 -14.07 15.51
CA MET A 12 14.78 -13.18 16.06
C MET A 12 13.40 -13.63 15.58
N ALA A 13 12.67 -14.29 16.48
CA ALA A 13 11.24 -14.58 16.34
C ALA A 13 10.40 -13.29 16.46
N TRP A 14 10.68 -12.29 15.63
CA TRP A 14 9.86 -11.08 15.56
C TRP A 14 8.80 -11.30 14.49
N SER A 15 7.56 -10.94 14.79
CA SER A 15 6.51 -10.87 13.79
C SER A 15 6.94 -9.85 12.73
N GLN A 16 7.10 -10.29 11.50
CA GLN A 16 7.44 -9.39 10.40
C GLN A 16 6.16 -8.95 9.72
N SER A 17 5.65 -7.80 10.12
CA SER A 17 4.57 -7.14 9.42
C SER A 17 5.14 -6.40 8.21
N ALA A 18 4.54 -6.59 7.04
CA ALA A 18 4.80 -5.78 5.87
C ALA A 18 3.75 -4.67 5.80
N MET A 19 4.18 -3.41 5.74
CA MET A 19 3.27 -2.27 5.64
C MET A 19 3.66 -1.38 4.46
N GLY A 20 2.66 -0.90 3.73
CA GLY A 20 2.84 0.05 2.64
C GLY A 20 1.63 0.94 2.43
N GLN A 21 1.87 2.13 1.91
CA GLN A 21 0.85 3.10 1.55
C GLN A 21 1.02 3.50 0.08
N SER A 22 -0.08 3.71 -0.66
CA SER A 22 -0.05 4.12 -2.07
C SER A 22 0.72 3.11 -2.93
N ALA A 23 1.73 3.53 -3.68
CA ALA A 23 2.63 2.65 -4.41
C ALA A 23 3.31 1.59 -3.50
N GLY A 24 3.56 1.93 -2.23
CA GLY A 24 4.06 0.99 -1.23
C GLY A 24 3.04 -0.08 -0.88
N ALA A 25 1.74 0.22 -0.85
CA ALA A 25 0.68 -0.77 -0.67
C ALA A 25 0.66 -1.77 -1.82
N LYS A 26 0.76 -1.29 -3.07
CA LYS A 26 0.90 -2.18 -4.23
C LYS A 26 2.16 -3.05 -4.17
N SER A 27 3.29 -2.48 -3.73
CA SER A 27 4.52 -3.26 -3.54
C SER A 27 4.35 -4.36 -2.49
N VAL A 28 3.68 -4.06 -1.38
CA VAL A 28 3.38 -5.04 -0.32
C VAL A 28 2.38 -6.09 -0.81
N GLN A 29 1.37 -5.69 -1.60
CA GLN A 29 0.44 -6.63 -2.24
C GLN A 29 1.20 -7.61 -3.12
N MET A 30 2.10 -7.16 -3.98
CA MET A 30 2.94 -8.04 -4.81
C MET A 30 3.80 -8.97 -3.95
N LEU A 31 4.43 -8.46 -2.88
CA LEU A 31 5.18 -9.29 -1.94
C LEU A 31 4.30 -10.33 -1.24
N SER A 32 3.02 -10.05 -1.01
CA SER A 32 2.09 -11.01 -0.43
C SER A 32 1.46 -11.97 -1.46
N SER A 33 1.71 -11.76 -2.75
CA SER A 33 1.21 -12.57 -3.86
C SER A 33 2.30 -13.44 -4.50
N THR A 34 3.33 -13.81 -3.75
CA THR A 34 4.41 -14.69 -4.24
C THR A 34 4.81 -15.74 -3.19
N HIS A 35 5.05 -16.96 -3.64
CA HIS A 35 5.58 -18.05 -2.81
C HIS A 35 6.97 -17.75 -2.22
N ALA A 36 7.72 -16.82 -2.83
CA ALA A 36 9.07 -16.47 -2.37
C ALA A 36 9.10 -15.83 -0.98
N THR A 37 7.98 -15.32 -0.50
CA THR A 37 7.84 -14.66 0.82
C THR A 37 7.14 -15.52 1.87
N GLU A 38 6.77 -16.76 1.55
CA GLU A 38 6.18 -17.67 2.52
C GLU A 38 7.07 -17.83 3.76
N GLY A 39 6.48 -17.69 4.93
CA GLY A 39 7.18 -17.76 6.22
C GLY A 39 8.05 -16.54 6.56
N LEU A 40 8.17 -15.55 5.66
CA LEU A 40 8.88 -14.30 5.92
C LEU A 40 7.95 -13.20 6.45
N VAL A 41 6.70 -13.17 6.00
CA VAL A 41 5.68 -12.19 6.37
C VAL A 41 4.59 -12.87 7.20
N ARG A 42 4.15 -12.25 8.27
CA ARG A 42 3.11 -12.77 9.16
C ARG A 42 1.82 -11.97 9.15
N GLN A 43 1.91 -10.68 8.88
CA GLN A 43 0.77 -9.77 8.73
C GLN A 43 1.07 -8.77 7.62
N VAL A 44 0.02 -8.29 6.98
CA VAL A 44 0.11 -7.33 5.89
C VAL A 44 -0.79 -6.14 6.17
N VAL A 45 -0.23 -4.92 6.02
CA VAL A 45 -0.99 -3.66 6.11
C VAL A 45 -0.86 -2.91 4.80
N MET A 46 -1.99 -2.57 4.18
CA MET A 46 -2.04 -1.88 2.90
C MET A 46 -2.99 -0.69 2.97
N SER A 47 -2.47 0.51 2.81
CA SER A 47 -3.22 1.76 2.83
C SER A 47 -3.27 2.39 1.44
N SER A 48 -4.47 2.73 0.97
CA SER A 48 -4.71 3.54 -0.24
C SER A 48 -3.94 3.08 -1.48
N GLY A 49 -4.07 1.81 -1.87
CA GLY A 49 -3.36 1.31 -3.04
C GLY A 49 -3.32 -0.20 -3.21
N ALA A 50 -4.13 -0.92 -2.46
CA ALA A 50 -4.29 -2.37 -2.57
C ALA A 50 -5.69 -2.72 -3.03
N GLY A 51 -5.84 -3.88 -3.63
CA GLY A 51 -7.11 -4.42 -4.08
C GLY A 51 -6.98 -5.11 -5.43
N ASP A 52 -8.06 -5.76 -5.85
CA ASP A 52 -8.08 -6.54 -7.09
C ASP A 52 -8.18 -5.64 -8.33
N GLU A 53 -8.91 -4.55 -8.22
CA GLU A 53 -9.27 -3.66 -9.33
C GLU A 53 -8.55 -2.30 -9.25
N SER A 54 -7.76 -2.10 -8.20
CA SER A 54 -7.01 -0.86 -8.02
C SER A 54 -6.19 -0.54 -9.26
N SER A 55 -6.63 0.47 -9.99
CA SER A 55 -5.99 0.98 -11.20
C SER A 55 -4.69 1.74 -10.92
N LEU A 56 -4.31 1.90 -9.67
CA LEU A 56 -3.02 2.48 -9.31
C LEU A 56 -1.91 1.58 -9.85
N PHE A 57 -1.27 2.05 -10.90
CA PHE A 57 -0.22 1.33 -11.63
C PHE A 57 -0.70 0.08 -12.37
N ALA A 58 -1.98 0.03 -12.77
CA ALA A 58 -2.49 -0.95 -13.72
C ALA A 58 -1.90 -0.69 -15.12
N GLY A 59 -0.62 -1.00 -15.28
CA GLY A 59 0.01 -1.13 -16.58
C GLY A 59 -0.19 -2.53 -17.13
N GLU A 60 0.21 -2.77 -18.38
CA GLU A 60 0.25 -4.12 -18.90
C GLU A 60 1.09 -5.03 -18.00
N GLU A 61 0.49 -6.14 -17.61
CA GLU A 61 0.91 -6.97 -16.48
C GLU A 61 2.08 -7.89 -16.77
N ASN A 62 2.60 -7.89 -18.01
CA ASN A 62 3.69 -8.75 -18.40
C ASN A 62 4.99 -7.97 -18.68
N MET A 63 6.11 -8.67 -18.54
CA MET A 63 7.43 -8.08 -18.67
C MET A 63 7.74 -7.60 -20.10
N GLU A 64 7.21 -8.27 -21.13
CA GLU A 64 7.46 -7.90 -22.54
C GLU A 64 6.91 -6.52 -22.86
N ALA A 65 5.71 -6.19 -22.38
CA ALA A 65 5.09 -4.88 -22.56
C ALA A 65 5.94 -3.73 -21.98
N LYS A 66 6.72 -4.00 -20.96
CA LYS A 66 7.61 -3.01 -20.34
C LYS A 66 8.95 -2.85 -21.06
N TYR A 67 9.35 -3.77 -21.95
CA TYR A 67 10.66 -3.70 -22.59
C TYR A 67 10.80 -2.47 -23.50
N ASP A 68 9.80 -2.12 -24.28
CA ASP A 68 9.87 -0.95 -25.16
C ASP A 68 9.97 0.36 -24.38
N PHE A 69 9.22 0.47 -23.27
CA PHE A 69 9.32 1.59 -22.37
C PHE A 69 10.73 1.74 -21.77
N TRP A 70 11.26 0.67 -21.20
CA TRP A 70 12.59 0.69 -20.57
C TRP A 70 13.72 0.80 -21.59
N LYS A 71 13.52 0.41 -22.84
CA LYS A 71 14.44 0.62 -23.95
C LYS A 71 14.62 2.10 -24.23
N VAL A 72 13.54 2.89 -24.30
CA VAL A 72 13.63 4.35 -24.46
C VAL A 72 14.45 4.98 -23.34
N TRP A 73 14.21 4.59 -22.09
CA TRP A 73 15.00 5.07 -20.97
C TRP A 73 16.49 4.70 -21.09
N LYS A 74 16.76 3.45 -21.40
CA LYS A 74 18.13 2.96 -21.59
C LYS A 74 18.86 3.72 -22.70
N GLU A 75 18.21 3.93 -23.83
CA GLU A 75 18.78 4.70 -24.94
C GLU A 75 19.09 6.15 -24.53
N ALA A 76 18.23 6.78 -23.74
CA ALA A 76 18.46 8.12 -23.21
C ALA A 76 19.64 8.20 -22.25
N THR A 77 19.99 7.11 -21.56
CA THR A 77 21.20 7.08 -20.69
C THR A 77 22.50 6.97 -21.50
N GLY A 78 22.45 6.49 -22.74
CA GLY A 78 23.65 6.17 -23.54
C GLY A 78 24.40 4.91 -23.10
N ALA A 79 23.97 4.23 -22.03
CA ALA A 79 24.63 3.04 -21.51
C ALA A 79 24.37 1.82 -22.41
N ALA A 80 25.43 1.12 -22.78
CA ALA A 80 25.33 -0.09 -23.62
C ALA A 80 25.19 -1.36 -22.77
N THR A 81 25.76 -1.37 -21.57
CA THR A 81 25.84 -2.56 -20.72
C THR A 81 25.16 -2.33 -19.36
N LEU A 82 24.85 -3.43 -18.65
CA LEU A 82 24.31 -3.37 -17.30
C LEU A 82 25.32 -2.74 -16.30
N GLU A 83 26.62 -2.94 -16.53
CA GLU A 83 27.66 -2.35 -15.69
C GLU A 83 27.66 -0.82 -15.84
N GLU A 84 27.58 -0.31 -17.05
CA GLU A 84 27.45 1.13 -17.33
C GLU A 84 26.16 1.70 -16.74
N LEU A 85 25.02 1.02 -16.85
CA LEU A 85 23.76 1.43 -16.20
C LEU A 85 23.91 1.54 -14.68
N ARG A 86 24.61 0.60 -14.05
CA ARG A 86 24.85 0.61 -12.59
C ARG A 86 25.84 1.68 -12.14
N ALA A 87 26.65 2.20 -13.06
CA ALA A 87 27.62 3.26 -12.80
C ALA A 87 27.06 4.67 -12.96
N LEU A 88 25.81 4.81 -13.44
CA LEU A 88 25.16 6.10 -13.59
C LEU A 88 25.00 6.81 -12.25
N SER A 89 25.21 8.12 -12.25
CA SER A 89 24.85 9.00 -11.15
C SER A 89 23.33 9.17 -11.03
N SER A 90 22.86 9.62 -9.88
CA SER A 90 21.44 9.94 -9.69
C SER A 90 20.94 11.00 -10.68
N GLU A 91 21.77 11.97 -11.00
CA GLU A 91 21.48 13.04 -11.96
C GLU A 91 21.30 12.49 -13.37
N GLU A 92 22.14 11.55 -13.80
CA GLU A 92 22.04 10.90 -15.12
C GLU A 92 20.77 10.04 -15.20
N VAL A 93 20.44 9.29 -14.14
CA VAL A 93 19.21 8.51 -14.05
C VAL A 93 17.98 9.42 -14.17
N LEU A 94 17.93 10.53 -13.42
CA LEU A 94 16.82 11.49 -13.47
C LEU A 94 16.72 12.20 -14.82
N ALA A 95 17.84 12.55 -15.43
CA ALA A 95 17.86 13.17 -16.76
C ALA A 95 17.28 12.22 -17.82
N ALA A 96 17.61 10.94 -17.77
CA ALA A 96 17.06 9.92 -18.67
C ALA A 96 15.55 9.70 -18.45
N MET A 97 15.05 9.81 -17.21
CA MET A 97 13.59 9.82 -16.94
C MET A 97 12.89 10.99 -17.63
N GLY A 98 13.55 12.15 -17.75
CA GLY A 98 13.03 13.29 -18.49
C GLY A 98 12.71 12.97 -19.95
N ALA A 99 13.46 12.07 -20.59
CA ALA A 99 13.18 11.62 -21.95
C ALA A 99 11.89 10.81 -22.06
N LEU A 100 11.56 10.00 -21.03
CA LEU A 100 10.30 9.27 -20.97
C LEU A 100 9.10 10.22 -20.81
N PHE A 101 9.20 11.21 -19.93
CA PHE A 101 8.13 12.20 -19.73
C PHE A 101 7.88 13.05 -20.98
N ALA A 102 8.92 13.29 -21.79
CA ALA A 102 8.81 14.01 -23.04
C ALA A 102 8.44 13.13 -24.26
N HIS A 103 8.42 11.80 -24.09
CA HIS A 103 8.14 10.88 -25.19
C HIS A 103 6.67 10.98 -25.63
N PRO A 104 6.39 11.07 -26.95
CA PRO A 104 5.03 11.28 -27.44
C PRO A 104 4.04 10.15 -27.08
N ASP A 105 4.53 8.92 -26.94
CA ASP A 105 3.69 7.75 -26.64
C ASP A 105 3.49 7.50 -25.14
N TYR A 106 4.27 8.13 -24.27
CA TYR A 106 4.18 7.87 -22.83
C TYR A 106 3.66 9.09 -22.06
N GLY A 107 4.39 10.20 -22.03
CA GLY A 107 4.05 11.35 -21.19
C GLY A 107 4.00 10.97 -19.68
N TYR A 108 3.38 11.82 -18.87
CA TYR A 108 3.30 11.58 -17.42
C TYR A 108 2.55 10.29 -17.06
N MET A 109 1.35 10.10 -17.57
CA MET A 109 0.54 8.92 -17.23
C MET A 109 1.15 7.62 -17.76
N GLY A 110 1.72 7.64 -18.96
CA GLY A 110 2.45 6.48 -19.50
C GLY A 110 3.65 6.10 -18.66
N VAL A 111 4.40 7.08 -18.14
CA VAL A 111 5.50 6.80 -17.20
C VAL A 111 4.98 6.18 -15.91
N MET A 112 3.95 6.78 -15.28
CA MET A 112 3.38 6.26 -14.04
C MET A 112 2.88 4.83 -14.19
N ASN A 113 2.15 4.51 -15.27
CA ASN A 113 1.63 3.16 -15.53
C ASN A 113 2.73 2.12 -15.77
N ASN A 114 3.90 2.54 -16.28
CA ASN A 114 5.01 1.63 -16.56
C ASN A 114 6.01 1.46 -15.39
N LEU A 115 5.90 2.26 -14.32
CA LEU A 115 6.73 2.11 -13.12
C LEU A 115 6.24 1.00 -12.17
N GLY A 116 5.01 0.51 -12.36
CA GLY A 116 4.45 -0.54 -11.51
C GLY A 116 5.16 -1.89 -11.64
N PRO A 117 4.98 -2.77 -10.65
CA PRO A 117 5.47 -4.14 -10.72
C PRO A 117 4.79 -4.93 -11.85
N VAL A 118 5.40 -6.02 -12.27
CA VAL A 118 4.89 -6.90 -13.33
C VAL A 118 4.83 -8.34 -12.85
N TRP A 119 3.89 -9.10 -13.40
CA TRP A 119 3.85 -10.55 -13.28
C TRP A 119 4.90 -11.13 -14.23
N ASP A 120 5.74 -12.04 -13.75
CA ASP A 120 6.87 -12.60 -14.52
C ASP A 120 6.84 -14.13 -14.61
N ASP A 121 5.77 -14.76 -14.10
CA ASP A 121 5.56 -16.22 -14.05
C ASP A 121 6.67 -17.02 -13.35
N ALA A 122 7.61 -16.33 -12.73
CA ALA A 122 8.74 -16.94 -12.04
C ALA A 122 8.80 -16.52 -10.56
N LEU A 123 9.04 -15.24 -10.29
CA LEU A 123 9.06 -14.68 -8.93
C LEU A 123 7.68 -14.21 -8.50
N PHE A 124 6.94 -13.63 -9.43
CA PHE A 124 5.58 -13.13 -9.25
C PHE A 124 4.63 -13.83 -10.23
N PRO A 125 4.19 -15.06 -9.92
CA PRO A 125 3.24 -15.78 -10.75
C PRO A 125 1.85 -15.15 -10.69
N ASN A 126 1.17 -15.09 -11.84
CA ASN A 126 -0.24 -14.66 -11.90
C ASN A 126 -1.16 -15.89 -11.75
N ASP A 127 -1.04 -16.59 -10.64
CA ASP A 127 -1.79 -17.82 -10.34
C ASP A 127 -2.88 -17.65 -9.27
N GLY A 128 -3.11 -16.40 -8.84
CA GLY A 128 -4.08 -16.07 -7.79
C GLY A 128 -3.60 -16.38 -6.37
N PHE A 129 -2.33 -16.74 -6.20
CA PHE A 129 -1.78 -17.00 -4.87
C PHE A 129 -1.73 -15.73 -4.02
N THR A 130 -2.14 -15.85 -2.78
CA THR A 130 -1.92 -14.84 -1.73
C THR A 130 -1.43 -15.53 -0.46
N LEU A 131 -0.55 -14.89 0.30
CA LEU A 131 -0.12 -15.42 1.59
C LEU A 131 -1.33 -15.60 2.52
N PRO A 132 -1.50 -16.78 3.15
CA PRO A 132 -2.59 -17.03 4.09
C PRO A 132 -2.25 -16.42 5.47
N VAL A 133 -2.20 -15.09 5.52
CA VAL A 133 -1.88 -14.29 6.71
C VAL A 133 -2.97 -13.22 6.93
N PRO A 134 -3.11 -12.65 8.13
CA PRO A 134 -4.03 -11.54 8.36
C PRO A 134 -3.67 -10.30 7.53
N TYR A 135 -4.68 -9.63 6.98
CA TYR A 135 -4.58 -8.36 6.27
C TYR A 135 -5.32 -7.26 7.03
N LEU A 136 -4.77 -6.05 7.03
CA LEU A 136 -5.41 -4.82 7.45
C LEU A 136 -5.29 -3.83 6.29
N CYS A 137 -6.38 -3.57 5.61
CA CYS A 137 -6.39 -2.80 4.39
C CYS A 137 -7.40 -1.65 4.46
N GLY A 138 -7.16 -0.58 3.73
CA GLY A 138 -8.12 0.51 3.66
C GLY A 138 -7.69 1.65 2.75
N GLY A 139 -8.51 2.67 2.73
CA GLY A 139 -8.33 3.90 1.99
C GLY A 139 -8.95 5.09 2.71
N ASN A 140 -8.87 6.25 2.09
CA ASN A 140 -9.38 7.50 2.60
C ASN A 140 -10.58 7.95 1.75
N THR A 141 -11.54 8.68 2.32
CA THR A 141 -12.74 9.13 1.59
C THR A 141 -12.43 10.07 0.41
N GLU A 142 -11.37 10.86 0.48
CA GLU A 142 -10.92 11.75 -0.60
C GLU A 142 -9.56 11.30 -1.16
N ASP A 143 -9.40 9.99 -1.36
CA ASP A 143 -8.24 9.47 -2.08
C ASP A 143 -8.21 9.98 -3.53
N GLN A 144 -7.02 10.04 -4.14
CA GLN A 144 -6.84 10.52 -5.52
C GLN A 144 -7.53 9.65 -6.58
N VAL A 145 -7.80 8.40 -6.22
CA VAL A 145 -8.53 7.41 -7.01
C VAL A 145 -9.69 6.94 -6.17
N THR A 146 -10.88 7.03 -6.69
CA THR A 146 -12.10 6.52 -6.03
C THR A 146 -12.10 5.00 -5.97
N GLY A 147 -12.82 4.44 -5.01
CA GLY A 147 -12.98 3.00 -4.86
C GLY A 147 -11.84 2.28 -4.12
N LEU A 148 -10.79 2.98 -3.68
CA LEU A 148 -9.66 2.31 -3.00
C LEU A 148 -10.06 1.66 -1.66
N ALA A 149 -10.99 2.26 -0.93
CA ALA A 149 -11.49 1.70 0.31
C ALA A 149 -12.38 0.47 0.05
N LEU A 150 -13.19 0.49 -1.01
CA LEU A 150 -13.98 -0.67 -1.44
C LEU A 150 -13.10 -1.81 -1.96
N ASP A 151 -12.08 -1.50 -2.77
CA ASP A 151 -11.11 -2.49 -3.24
C ASP A 151 -10.37 -3.17 -2.07
N ALA A 152 -10.04 -2.39 -1.03
CA ALA A 152 -9.42 -2.90 0.18
C ALA A 152 -10.36 -3.85 0.96
N LEU A 153 -11.64 -3.49 1.06
CA LEU A 153 -12.67 -4.36 1.66
C LEU A 153 -12.81 -5.67 0.89
N ASN A 154 -12.98 -5.59 -0.43
CA ASN A 154 -13.11 -6.74 -1.32
C ASN A 154 -11.87 -7.67 -1.23
N TRP A 155 -10.69 -7.10 -1.14
CA TRP A 155 -9.46 -7.85 -0.91
C TRP A 155 -9.49 -8.61 0.42
N CYS A 156 -9.87 -7.94 1.51
CA CYS A 156 -9.93 -8.54 2.84
C CYS A 156 -10.98 -9.66 2.92
N GLU A 157 -12.14 -9.49 2.31
CA GLU A 157 -13.21 -10.50 2.32
C GLU A 157 -12.79 -11.83 1.69
N LYS A 158 -11.97 -11.77 0.64
CA LYS A 158 -11.49 -12.94 -0.11
C LYS A 158 -10.39 -13.74 0.62
N GLN A 159 -9.80 -13.17 1.68
CA GLN A 159 -8.70 -13.83 2.36
C GLN A 159 -9.15 -15.04 3.20
N PRO A 160 -8.37 -16.12 3.25
CA PRO A 160 -8.72 -17.31 4.03
C PRO A 160 -8.51 -17.14 5.54
N VAL A 161 -7.91 -16.04 5.96
CA VAL A 161 -7.59 -15.69 7.35
C VAL A 161 -8.29 -14.38 7.71
N ASN A 162 -8.73 -14.26 8.96
CA ASN A 162 -9.37 -13.03 9.46
C ASN A 162 -8.62 -11.78 9.01
N SER A 163 -9.31 -10.91 8.30
CA SER A 163 -8.76 -9.68 7.74
C SER A 163 -9.69 -8.51 8.00
N TYR A 164 -9.15 -7.32 8.04
CA TYR A 164 -9.83 -6.13 8.55
C TYR A 164 -9.75 -5.00 7.53
N ALA A 165 -10.88 -4.37 7.27
CA ALA A 165 -10.97 -3.26 6.34
C ALA A 165 -11.31 -1.95 7.05
N TYR A 166 -10.73 -0.83 6.61
CA TYR A 166 -11.06 0.50 7.13
C TYR A 166 -11.33 1.51 6.02
N CYS A 167 -12.08 2.55 6.38
CA CYS A 167 -12.25 3.78 5.62
C CYS A 167 -11.90 4.96 6.54
N PHE A 168 -10.84 5.70 6.21
CA PHE A 168 -10.47 6.89 6.96
C PHE A 168 -11.26 8.09 6.44
N ALA A 169 -12.15 8.62 7.27
CA ALA A 169 -13.12 9.65 6.92
C ALA A 169 -12.88 10.99 7.65
N ARG A 170 -11.83 11.10 8.46
CA ARG A 170 -11.55 12.32 9.21
C ARG A 170 -11.15 13.45 8.27
N GLN A 171 -11.98 14.46 8.14
CA GLN A 171 -11.59 15.72 7.51
C GLN A 171 -10.54 16.42 8.37
N LEU A 172 -9.29 16.49 7.87
CA LEU A 172 -8.20 17.08 8.62
C LEU A 172 -8.42 18.58 8.87
N PRO A 173 -8.14 19.09 10.08
CA PRO A 173 -8.31 20.53 10.37
C PRO A 173 -7.28 21.38 9.62
N GLY A 174 -7.63 22.66 9.38
CA GLY A 174 -6.73 23.67 8.81
C GLY A 174 -6.91 23.96 7.33
N ASP A 175 -7.58 23.10 6.57
CA ASP A 175 -8.04 23.34 5.20
C ASP A 175 -9.27 22.46 4.89
N GLU A 176 -9.78 22.54 3.65
CA GLU A 176 -10.99 21.80 3.22
C GLU A 176 -10.66 20.61 2.31
N LYS A 177 -9.48 20.00 2.46
CA LYS A 177 -9.05 18.89 1.61
C LYS A 177 -9.62 17.53 2.03
N GLY A 178 -10.36 17.48 3.13
CA GLY A 178 -10.95 16.27 3.64
C GLY A 178 -9.91 15.25 4.12
N ALA A 179 -10.24 13.98 3.98
CA ALA A 179 -9.37 12.84 4.23
C ALA A 179 -8.58 12.49 2.95
N PHE A 180 -7.74 13.41 2.51
CA PHE A 180 -6.98 13.29 1.27
C PHE A 180 -5.94 12.14 1.32
N HIS A 181 -5.44 11.77 0.17
CA HIS A 181 -4.44 10.69 0.03
C HIS A 181 -3.26 10.83 1.00
N SER A 182 -3.00 9.81 1.80
CA SER A 182 -1.98 9.76 2.86
C SER A 182 -2.31 10.55 4.14
N ALA A 183 -3.53 11.12 4.27
CA ALA A 183 -3.92 11.89 5.45
C ALA A 183 -3.97 11.04 6.74
N ASP A 184 -4.27 9.76 6.61
CA ASP A 184 -4.33 8.78 7.69
C ASP A 184 -2.97 8.47 8.33
N LEU A 185 -1.86 8.73 7.64
CA LEU A 185 -0.52 8.37 8.12
C LEU A 185 -0.14 9.08 9.42
N TRP A 186 -0.53 10.35 9.60
CA TRP A 186 -0.25 11.05 10.87
C TRP A 186 -0.93 10.38 12.06
N TYR A 187 -2.13 9.82 11.85
CA TYR A 187 -2.89 9.12 12.88
C TYR A 187 -2.32 7.72 13.13
N TRP A 188 -2.04 6.94 12.06
CA TRP A 188 -1.46 5.59 12.19
C TRP A 188 -0.11 5.56 12.90
N PHE A 189 0.68 6.63 12.79
CA PHE A 189 2.00 6.71 13.40
C PHE A 189 2.06 7.60 14.65
N GLY A 190 0.95 8.17 15.10
CA GLY A 190 0.90 9.02 16.29
C GLY A 190 1.80 10.26 16.16
N THR A 191 1.85 10.87 14.97
CA THR A 191 2.78 11.95 14.64
C THR A 191 2.08 13.27 14.35
N LEU A 192 0.88 13.49 14.89
CA LEU A 192 0.08 14.70 14.70
C LEU A 192 0.86 15.98 15.04
N GLU A 193 1.66 15.94 16.09
CA GLU A 193 2.48 17.06 16.56
C GLU A 193 3.53 17.55 15.55
N ASN A 194 3.91 16.70 14.60
CA ASN A 194 4.88 17.04 13.55
C ASN A 194 4.23 17.73 12.34
N CYS A 195 2.92 17.93 12.37
CA CYS A 195 2.16 18.60 11.32
C CYS A 195 1.75 20.02 11.76
N TRP A 196 1.67 20.94 10.80
CA TRP A 196 1.26 22.32 11.05
C TRP A 196 -0.23 22.50 11.40
N ARG A 197 -1.03 21.45 11.22
CA ARG A 197 -2.50 21.49 11.37
C ARG A 197 -2.90 21.64 12.84
N PRO A 198 -3.96 22.41 13.14
CA PRO A 198 -4.45 22.60 14.51
C PRO A 198 -5.29 21.40 14.95
N PHE A 199 -4.65 20.25 15.14
CA PHE A 199 -5.32 19.06 15.65
C PHE A 199 -5.91 19.29 17.05
N THR A 200 -7.03 18.63 17.32
CA THR A 200 -7.79 18.73 18.56
C THR A 200 -7.48 17.55 19.51
N GLU A 201 -8.08 17.55 20.69
CA GLU A 201 -8.00 16.41 21.61
C GLU A 201 -8.70 15.17 21.03
N GLU A 202 -9.75 15.36 20.24
CA GLU A 202 -10.47 14.29 19.55
C GLU A 202 -9.58 13.67 18.46
N ASP A 203 -8.81 14.49 17.73
CA ASP A 203 -7.82 13.99 16.76
C ASP A 203 -6.76 13.13 17.46
N GLN A 204 -6.27 13.57 18.63
CA GLN A 204 -5.30 12.80 19.41
C GLN A 204 -5.90 11.48 19.89
N ALA A 205 -7.15 11.48 20.37
CA ALA A 205 -7.84 10.28 20.81
C ALA A 205 -8.04 9.27 19.67
N LEU A 206 -8.41 9.76 18.46
CA LEU A 206 -8.50 8.94 17.25
C LEU A 206 -7.13 8.35 16.89
N SER A 207 -6.08 9.17 16.90
CA SER A 207 -4.72 8.72 16.63
C SER A 207 -4.26 7.65 17.63
N ASP A 208 -4.48 7.85 18.92
CA ASP A 208 -4.13 6.88 19.96
C ASP A 208 -4.86 5.54 19.74
N THR A 209 -6.12 5.59 19.35
CA THR A 209 -6.92 4.41 19.00
C THR A 209 -6.35 3.68 17.78
N MET A 210 -6.04 4.42 16.71
CA MET A 210 -5.46 3.85 15.49
C MET A 210 -4.08 3.24 15.73
N VAL A 211 -3.22 3.89 16.51
CA VAL A 211 -1.91 3.33 16.95
C VAL A 211 -2.12 2.06 17.76
N GLY A 212 -3.14 2.03 18.63
CA GLY A 212 -3.54 0.85 19.39
C GLY A 212 -3.88 -0.33 18.48
N TYR A 213 -4.77 -0.11 17.50
CA TYR A 213 -5.14 -1.12 16.51
C TYR A 213 -3.93 -1.64 15.72
N LEU A 214 -3.11 -0.74 15.18
CA LEU A 214 -1.93 -1.11 14.40
C LEU A 214 -0.93 -1.92 15.24
N THR A 215 -0.72 -1.52 16.49
CA THR A 215 0.19 -2.20 17.40
C THR A 215 -0.30 -3.62 17.74
N ASN A 216 -1.60 -3.78 18.04
CA ASN A 216 -2.19 -5.08 18.32
C ASN A 216 -2.11 -5.98 17.08
N PHE A 217 -2.51 -5.45 15.91
CA PHE A 217 -2.43 -6.18 14.65
C PHE A 217 -1.00 -6.63 14.34
N ALA A 218 -0.01 -5.76 14.49
CA ALA A 218 1.39 -6.11 14.26
C ALA A 218 1.92 -7.20 15.21
N ARG A 219 1.34 -7.31 16.42
CA ARG A 219 1.72 -8.35 17.39
C ARG A 219 1.03 -9.68 17.14
N THR A 220 -0.26 -9.66 16.82
CA THR A 220 -1.14 -10.83 16.89
C THR A 220 -1.84 -11.18 15.59
N GLY A 221 -1.93 -10.24 14.63
CA GLY A 221 -2.79 -10.34 13.44
C GLY A 221 -4.25 -9.96 13.72
N ASP A 222 -4.56 -9.48 14.94
CA ASP A 222 -5.88 -8.99 15.35
C ASP A 222 -5.72 -7.56 15.88
N PRO A 223 -6.43 -6.55 15.34
CA PRO A 223 -6.33 -5.18 15.81
C PRO A 223 -7.01 -4.95 17.17
N ASN A 224 -7.93 -5.82 17.55
CA ASN A 224 -8.72 -5.66 18.76
C ASN A 224 -7.87 -5.76 20.03
N GLY A 225 -8.33 -5.11 21.10
CA GLY A 225 -7.67 -5.12 22.40
C GLY A 225 -8.44 -4.35 23.45
N ASP A 226 -7.98 -4.43 24.69
CA ASP A 226 -8.63 -3.80 25.84
C ASP A 226 -8.76 -2.29 25.65
N GLY A 227 -9.97 -1.77 25.81
CA GLY A 227 -10.28 -0.35 25.73
C GLY A 227 -10.45 0.19 24.31
N LEU A 228 -10.30 -0.64 23.28
CA LEU A 228 -10.57 -0.26 21.89
C LEU A 228 -12.00 -0.69 21.49
N PRO A 229 -12.71 0.09 20.65
CA PRO A 229 -13.92 -0.37 20.01
C PRO A 229 -13.68 -1.65 19.22
N VAL A 230 -14.70 -2.52 19.15
CA VAL A 230 -14.56 -3.78 18.41
C VAL A 230 -14.51 -3.53 16.93
N TRP A 231 -13.48 -4.03 16.28
CA TRP A 231 -13.31 -4.04 14.82
C TRP A 231 -13.66 -5.45 14.32
N GLU A 232 -14.79 -5.60 13.63
CA GLU A 232 -15.18 -6.87 13.05
C GLU A 232 -14.37 -7.21 11.80
N THR A 233 -14.19 -8.50 11.51
CA THR A 233 -13.50 -8.91 10.31
C THR A 233 -14.32 -8.59 9.06
N ALA A 234 -13.68 -8.29 7.94
CA ALA A 234 -14.35 -8.07 6.67
C ALA A 234 -15.20 -9.29 6.27
N GLN A 235 -14.70 -10.52 6.49
CA GLN A 235 -15.42 -11.76 6.19
C GLN A 235 -16.71 -11.92 7.00
N SER A 236 -16.81 -11.39 8.20
CA SER A 236 -17.99 -11.53 9.05
C SER A 236 -19.01 -10.42 8.85
N SER A 237 -18.56 -9.21 8.60
CA SER A 237 -19.41 -8.02 8.53
C SER A 237 -19.78 -7.61 7.09
N GLY A 238 -18.88 -7.84 6.12
CA GLY A 238 -18.98 -7.22 4.79
C GLY A 238 -18.81 -5.70 4.84
N GLN A 239 -18.17 -5.16 5.89
CA GLN A 239 -18.09 -3.73 6.16
C GLN A 239 -16.65 -3.31 6.50
N SER A 240 -16.39 -2.01 6.37
CA SER A 240 -15.18 -1.36 6.83
C SER A 240 -15.40 -0.62 8.14
N LEU A 241 -14.36 -0.53 8.98
CA LEU A 241 -14.37 0.38 10.12
C LEU A 241 -14.11 1.81 9.65
N TRP A 242 -15.11 2.67 9.81
CA TRP A 242 -14.97 4.09 9.53
C TRP A 242 -14.25 4.78 10.67
N LEU A 243 -13.16 5.46 10.34
CA LEU A 243 -12.24 6.11 11.26
C LEU A 243 -12.45 7.62 11.19
N ASP A 244 -13.24 8.16 12.13
CA ASP A 244 -13.45 9.59 12.29
C ASP A 244 -13.48 9.97 13.78
N THR A 245 -13.32 11.25 14.09
CA THR A 245 -13.36 11.78 15.46
C THR A 245 -14.76 11.76 16.07
N SER A 246 -15.81 11.75 15.23
CA SER A 246 -17.20 11.71 15.70
C SER A 246 -17.58 10.34 16.26
N GLU A 247 -17.19 9.28 15.58
CA GLU A 247 -17.41 7.88 15.99
C GLU A 247 -16.55 6.92 15.17
N LEU A 248 -16.29 5.75 15.75
CA LEU A 248 -15.74 4.61 15.03
C LEU A 248 -16.87 3.59 14.84
N VAL A 249 -17.29 3.37 13.60
CA VAL A 249 -18.44 2.53 13.28
C VAL A 249 -18.14 1.59 12.11
N MET A 250 -18.64 0.35 12.20
CA MET A 250 -18.66 -0.56 11.05
C MET A 250 -19.77 -0.11 10.10
N ALA A 251 -19.43 0.18 8.85
CA ALA A 251 -20.38 0.62 7.84
C ALA A 251 -19.98 0.18 6.43
N ASP A 252 -20.95 0.24 5.53
CA ASP A 252 -20.74 -0.06 4.12
C ASP A 252 -19.86 1.00 3.47
N VAL A 253 -19.09 0.57 2.47
CA VAL A 253 -18.28 1.45 1.60
C VAL A 253 -18.77 1.24 0.17
N ASP A 254 -18.98 2.32 -0.56
CA ASP A 254 -19.41 2.30 -1.96
C ASP A 254 -18.29 2.73 -2.92
N GLU A 255 -18.58 2.71 -4.23
CA GLU A 255 -17.62 3.03 -5.29
C GLU A 255 -17.25 4.54 -5.36
N GLU A 256 -17.98 5.40 -4.65
CA GLU A 256 -17.73 6.85 -4.67
C GLU A 256 -16.68 7.27 -3.62
N VAL A 257 -16.30 6.35 -2.72
CA VAL A 257 -15.36 6.55 -1.61
C VAL A 257 -13.94 6.09 -1.95
#